data_a3c8545ded12aeccb01e0fa60accdbfd
#
_entry.id   a3c8545ded12aeccb01e0fa60accdbfd
#
_cell.length_a   1.000
_cell.length_b   1.000
_cell.length_c   1.000
_cell.angle_alpha   90.00
_cell.angle_beta   90.00
_cell.angle_gamma   90.00
#
_symmetry.space_group_name_H-M   'P 1'
#
loop_
_entity.id
_entity.type
_entity.pdbx_description
1 polymer ?
#
loop_
_entity_poly.entity_id
_entity_poly.type
_entity_poly.pdbx_seq_one_letter_code
_entity_poly.pdbx_strand_id
1 'polypeptide(L)'
;MIRVALLFSLVLVSGCSSPRPTPRPDLNGLLRQSVNSRRDPSLGGRWLASLGQRNGRERVELIDLRSRSPVPLPGLNRADAQPISVSVSADGQRLAVVQQREDRTELVLYRRNVGATQRLPLDPPGVPRRVSLDGSGRRLAVQVSRNGRWDVDLIRLPLSLIHI
;
A
#
# COMPACT_ATOMS: atom_id res chain seq x y z
N MET A 1 -37.23 -58.37 -37.73
CA MET A 1 -35.87 -57.74 -37.75
C MET A 1 -35.99 -56.35 -37.17
N ILE A 2 -35.67 -56.20 -35.89
CA ILE A 2 -35.77 -54.95 -35.15
C ILE A 2 -34.34 -54.37 -35.04
N ARG A 3 -34.11 -53.18 -35.65
CA ARG A 3 -32.83 -52.45 -35.54
C ARG A 3 -32.94 -51.51 -34.33
N VAL A 4 -32.18 -51.81 -33.30
CA VAL A 4 -31.98 -50.95 -32.12
C VAL A 4 -30.89 -49.95 -32.48
N ALA A 5 -31.26 -48.67 -32.58
CA ALA A 5 -30.33 -47.54 -32.72
C ALA A 5 -29.84 -47.11 -31.32
N LEU A 6 -28.54 -47.36 -31.09
CA LEU A 6 -27.87 -46.91 -29.85
C LEU A 6 -27.51 -45.41 -30.01
N LEU A 7 -28.23 -44.54 -29.33
CA LEU A 7 -27.90 -43.10 -29.21
C LEU A 7 -26.79 -42.93 -28.16
N PHE A 8 -25.58 -42.63 -28.61
CA PHE A 8 -24.44 -42.28 -27.77
C PHE A 8 -24.59 -40.81 -27.38
N SER A 9 -25.02 -40.52 -26.14
CA SER A 9 -25.06 -39.17 -25.57
C SER A 9 -23.64 -38.78 -25.20
N LEU A 10 -23.05 -37.86 -25.96
CA LEU A 10 -21.75 -37.22 -25.68
C LEU A 10 -21.94 -36.16 -24.62
N VAL A 11 -21.62 -36.46 -23.35
CA VAL A 11 -21.61 -35.50 -22.26
C VAL A 11 -20.35 -34.65 -22.38
N LEU A 12 -20.50 -33.44 -22.90
CA LEU A 12 -19.45 -32.40 -22.87
C LEU A 12 -19.27 -31.91 -21.42
N VAL A 13 -18.25 -32.44 -20.77
CA VAL A 13 -17.80 -31.92 -19.49
C VAL A 13 -17.07 -30.58 -19.75
N SER A 14 -17.79 -29.46 -19.66
CA SER A 14 -17.19 -28.12 -19.66
C SER A 14 -16.43 -27.94 -18.36
N GLY A 15 -15.16 -28.29 -18.37
CA GLY A 15 -14.25 -28.01 -17.26
C GLY A 15 -14.13 -26.51 -17.07
N CYS A 16 -14.69 -25.97 -15.99
CA CYS A 16 -14.44 -24.61 -15.55
C CYS A 16 -12.95 -24.50 -15.19
N SER A 17 -12.12 -24.07 -16.13
CA SER A 17 -10.74 -23.67 -15.85
C SER A 17 -10.76 -22.34 -15.12
N SER A 18 -10.76 -22.38 -13.79
CA SER A 18 -10.56 -21.17 -12.98
C SER A 18 -9.23 -20.52 -13.37
N PRO A 19 -9.20 -19.21 -13.67
CA PRO A 19 -7.97 -18.53 -14.01
C PRO A 19 -6.98 -18.63 -12.84
N ARG A 20 -5.80 -19.21 -13.10
CA ARG A 20 -4.76 -19.34 -12.08
C ARG A 20 -4.03 -18.02 -11.89
N PRO A 21 -3.71 -17.63 -10.63
CA PRO A 21 -2.87 -16.46 -10.38
C PRO A 21 -1.53 -16.59 -11.10
N THR A 22 -1.13 -15.56 -11.84
CA THR A 22 0.11 -15.56 -12.61
C THR A 22 1.14 -14.68 -11.90
N PRO A 23 2.27 -15.24 -11.44
CA PRO A 23 3.36 -14.45 -10.88
C PRO A 23 3.95 -13.49 -11.93
N ARG A 24 4.55 -12.40 -11.46
CA ARG A 24 5.30 -11.43 -12.27
C ARG A 24 6.80 -11.55 -11.95
N PRO A 25 7.51 -12.55 -12.51
CA PRO A 25 8.89 -12.88 -12.12
C PRO A 25 9.86 -11.72 -12.38
N ASP A 26 9.64 -10.94 -13.41
CA ASP A 26 10.39 -9.75 -13.77
C ASP A 26 10.35 -8.66 -12.69
N LEU A 27 9.16 -8.36 -12.17
CA LEU A 27 8.96 -7.40 -11.08
C LEU A 27 9.41 -7.97 -9.73
N ASN A 28 9.07 -9.22 -9.46
CA ASN A 28 9.45 -9.88 -8.20
C ASN A 28 10.98 -10.01 -8.07
N GLY A 29 11.70 -10.23 -9.17
CA GLY A 29 13.16 -10.22 -9.20
C GLY A 29 13.73 -8.87 -8.82
N LEU A 30 13.23 -7.78 -9.42
CA LEU A 30 13.62 -6.41 -9.10
C LEU A 30 13.40 -6.08 -7.61
N LEU A 31 12.23 -6.45 -7.08
CA LEU A 31 11.87 -6.17 -5.69
C LEU A 31 12.78 -6.88 -4.68
N ARG A 32 13.28 -8.06 -5.00
CA ARG A 32 14.20 -8.83 -4.14
C ARG A 32 15.62 -8.28 -4.15
N GLN A 33 16.07 -7.70 -5.26
CA GLN A 33 17.44 -7.23 -5.43
C GLN A 33 17.70 -5.85 -4.81
N SER A 34 16.65 -5.04 -4.66
CA SER A 34 16.83 -3.63 -4.28
C SER A 34 17.03 -3.36 -2.79
N VAL A 35 16.63 -4.27 -1.91
CA VAL A 35 16.69 -4.13 -0.45
C VAL A 35 16.87 -5.47 0.24
N ASN A 36 17.38 -5.46 1.49
CA ASN A 36 17.58 -6.67 2.28
C ASN A 36 16.27 -7.33 2.72
N SER A 37 15.26 -6.54 3.04
CA SER A 37 13.91 -7.00 3.35
C SER A 37 12.87 -5.96 2.96
N ARG A 38 11.65 -6.42 2.70
CA ARG A 38 10.53 -5.57 2.32
C ARG A 38 9.26 -6.02 3.01
N ARG A 39 8.52 -5.08 3.60
CA ARG A 39 7.25 -5.34 4.29
C ARG A 39 6.23 -4.24 4.03
N ASP A 40 5.01 -4.43 4.52
CA ASP A 40 3.89 -3.50 4.46
C ASP A 40 3.62 -2.97 3.04
N PRO A 41 3.36 -3.86 2.05
CA PRO A 41 3.14 -3.44 0.68
C PRO A 41 1.78 -2.75 0.52
N SER A 42 1.76 -1.66 -0.23
CA SER A 42 0.55 -0.95 -0.66
C SER A 42 0.59 -0.69 -2.15
N LEU A 43 -0.44 -1.14 -2.85
CA LEU A 43 -0.56 -1.00 -4.30
C LEU A 43 -1.61 0.06 -4.61
N GLY A 44 -1.22 1.12 -5.31
CA GLY A 44 -2.10 2.17 -5.81
C GLY A 44 -1.88 2.40 -7.31
N GLY A 45 -2.81 1.97 -8.15
CA GLY A 45 -2.64 2.06 -9.61
C GLY A 45 -1.34 1.37 -10.07
N ARG A 46 -0.43 2.14 -10.68
CA ARG A 46 0.90 1.65 -11.09
C ARG A 46 1.98 1.81 -10.01
N TRP A 47 1.63 2.27 -8.83
CA TRP A 47 2.57 2.60 -7.76
C TRP A 47 2.57 1.51 -6.70
N LEU A 48 3.75 1.05 -6.33
CA LEU A 48 3.97 0.16 -5.20
C LEU A 48 4.75 0.93 -4.12
N ALA A 49 4.09 1.18 -3.00
CA ALA A 49 4.75 1.66 -1.79
C ALA A 49 5.05 0.48 -0.86
N SER A 50 6.14 0.53 -0.16
CA SER A 50 6.50 -0.46 0.85
C SER A 50 7.57 0.07 1.80
N LEU A 51 7.78 -0.63 2.90
CA LEU A 51 8.89 -0.38 3.79
C LEU A 51 10.05 -1.29 3.39
N GLY A 52 11.16 -0.70 2.98
CA GLY A 52 12.36 -1.41 2.58
C GLY A 52 13.50 -1.19 3.58
N GLN A 53 14.23 -2.26 3.94
CA GLN A 53 15.40 -2.16 4.79
C GLN A 53 16.67 -2.01 3.96
N ARG A 54 17.38 -0.90 4.17
CA ARG A 54 18.66 -0.62 3.52
C ARG A 54 19.65 -0.11 4.57
N ASN A 55 20.85 -0.71 4.62
CA ASN A 55 21.91 -0.34 5.56
C ASN A 55 21.43 -0.33 7.03
N GLY A 56 20.69 -1.37 7.44
CA GLY A 56 20.17 -1.51 8.79
C GLY A 56 19.00 -0.60 9.14
N ARG A 57 18.47 0.19 8.18
CA ARG A 57 17.45 1.19 8.40
C ARG A 57 16.23 0.97 7.50
N GLU A 58 15.05 1.05 8.09
CA GLU A 58 13.80 1.02 7.31
C GLU A 58 13.50 2.39 6.71
N ARG A 59 13.00 2.37 5.48
CA ARG A 59 12.61 3.54 4.71
C ARG A 59 11.32 3.26 3.95
N VAL A 60 10.54 4.29 3.72
CA VAL A 60 9.47 4.22 2.74
C VAL A 60 10.08 4.22 1.35
N GLU A 61 9.70 3.25 0.54
CA GLU A 61 10.08 3.17 -0.87
C GLU A 61 8.84 3.22 -1.75
N LEU A 62 8.93 3.94 -2.85
CA LEU A 62 7.91 4.01 -3.89
C LEU A 62 8.52 3.54 -5.21
N ILE A 63 7.86 2.61 -5.87
CA ILE A 63 8.28 2.07 -7.16
C ILE A 63 7.19 2.32 -8.18
N ASP A 64 7.57 2.88 -9.33
CA ASP A 64 6.72 2.93 -10.50
C ASP A 64 6.81 1.58 -11.23
N LEU A 65 5.75 0.80 -11.21
CA LEU A 65 5.70 -0.54 -11.82
C LEU A 65 5.72 -0.48 -13.36
N ARG A 66 5.43 0.67 -13.95
CA ARG A 66 5.50 0.85 -15.40
C ARG A 66 6.95 1.04 -15.86
N SER A 67 7.68 1.96 -15.24
CA SER A 67 9.10 2.18 -15.54
C SER A 67 10.03 1.20 -14.82
N ARG A 68 9.51 0.44 -13.84
CA ARG A 68 10.26 -0.51 -13.00
C ARG A 68 11.38 0.14 -12.21
N SER A 69 11.21 1.39 -11.83
CA SER A 69 12.25 2.18 -11.17
C SER A 69 11.77 2.78 -9.85
N PRO A 70 12.67 2.93 -8.88
CA PRO A 70 12.37 3.62 -7.64
C PRO A 70 12.14 5.11 -7.90
N VAL A 71 11.24 5.68 -7.12
CA VAL A 71 10.87 7.09 -7.18
C VAL A 71 11.40 7.80 -5.95
N PRO A 72 12.14 8.91 -6.08
CA PRO A 72 12.62 9.69 -4.94
C PRO A 72 11.46 10.26 -4.12
N LEU A 73 11.64 10.23 -2.80
CA LEU A 73 10.68 10.76 -1.82
C LEU A 73 11.40 11.80 -0.92
N PRO A 74 11.75 12.98 -1.47
CA PRO A 74 12.46 13.99 -0.72
C PRO A 74 11.63 14.45 0.50
N GLY A 75 12.31 14.63 1.63
CA GLY A 75 11.67 15.08 2.88
C GLY A 75 10.88 14.03 3.66
N LEU A 76 10.63 12.82 3.10
CA LEU A 76 9.89 11.77 3.81
C LEU A 76 10.77 10.92 4.72
N ASN A 77 11.87 10.40 4.19
CA ASN A 77 12.74 9.45 4.92
C ASN A 77 13.76 10.16 5.81
N ARG A 78 13.28 10.85 6.82
CA ARG A 78 14.14 11.61 7.77
C ARG A 78 14.92 10.68 8.68
N ALA A 79 16.07 11.18 9.18
CA ALA A 79 16.93 10.42 10.07
C ALA A 79 16.28 10.11 11.44
N ASP A 80 15.44 11.01 11.91
CA ASP A 80 14.75 10.98 13.19
C ASP A 80 13.39 10.27 13.13
N ALA A 81 13.00 9.69 11.99
CA ALA A 81 11.73 9.02 11.81
C ALA A 81 11.90 7.57 11.34
N GLN A 82 11.18 6.65 11.98
CA GLN A 82 11.13 5.25 11.60
C GLN A 82 9.72 4.88 11.11
N PRO A 83 9.55 4.51 9.84
CA PRO A 83 8.24 4.15 9.31
C PRO A 83 7.76 2.81 9.87
N ILE A 84 6.44 2.73 10.13
CA ILE A 84 5.75 1.55 10.67
C ILE A 84 4.79 0.98 9.65
N SER A 85 4.06 1.85 8.93
CA SER A 85 3.08 1.46 7.91
C SER A 85 2.98 2.54 6.84
N VAL A 86 2.70 2.11 5.59
CA VAL A 86 2.57 3.02 4.44
C VAL A 86 1.40 2.62 3.56
N SER A 87 0.73 3.61 2.98
CA SER A 87 -0.27 3.41 1.93
C SER A 87 -0.20 4.51 0.89
N VAL A 88 -0.43 4.17 -0.39
CA VAL A 88 -0.27 5.07 -1.52
C VAL A 88 -1.58 5.23 -2.31
N SER A 89 -1.87 6.45 -2.79
CA SER A 89 -2.97 6.74 -3.71
C SER A 89 -2.71 6.21 -5.12
N ALA A 90 -3.77 6.03 -5.92
CA ALA A 90 -3.69 5.47 -7.27
C ALA A 90 -2.86 6.33 -8.25
N ASP A 91 -2.80 7.64 -8.02
CA ASP A 91 -1.97 8.58 -8.79
C ASP A 91 -0.52 8.67 -8.28
N GLY A 92 -0.21 8.04 -7.14
CA GLY A 92 1.11 8.07 -6.51
C GLY A 92 1.50 9.43 -5.93
N GLN A 93 0.56 10.37 -5.80
CA GLN A 93 0.87 11.72 -5.32
C GLN A 93 0.76 11.86 -3.80
N ARG A 94 0.02 10.96 -3.15
CA ARG A 94 -0.20 10.98 -1.71
C ARG A 94 0.22 9.66 -1.09
N LEU A 95 1.01 9.74 -0.05
CA LEU A 95 1.35 8.59 0.79
C LEU A 95 0.93 8.91 2.23
N ALA A 96 0.12 8.04 2.81
CA ALA A 96 -0.15 8.05 4.24
C ALA A 96 0.89 7.17 4.93
N VAL A 97 1.52 7.67 5.97
CA VAL A 97 2.58 6.95 6.69
C VAL A 97 2.32 7.03 8.19
N VAL A 98 2.38 5.88 8.86
CA VAL A 98 2.57 5.82 10.30
C VAL A 98 4.07 5.72 10.55
N GLN A 99 4.60 6.59 11.39
CA GLN A 99 6.00 6.58 11.75
C GLN A 99 6.19 6.84 13.24
N GLN A 100 7.26 6.27 13.77
CA GLN A 100 7.74 6.66 15.10
C GLN A 100 8.77 7.76 14.94
N ARG A 101 8.62 8.80 15.72
CA ARG A 101 9.54 9.91 15.79
C ARG A 101 9.75 10.29 17.25
N GLU A 102 11.00 10.27 17.69
CA GLU A 102 11.31 10.45 19.11
C GLU A 102 10.59 9.38 19.96
N ASP A 103 9.76 9.80 20.89
CA ASP A 103 9.02 8.96 21.84
C ASP A 103 7.55 8.69 21.44
N ARG A 104 7.11 9.19 20.28
CA ARG A 104 5.70 9.09 19.84
C ARG A 104 5.53 8.49 18.46
N THR A 105 4.39 7.82 18.29
CA THR A 105 3.93 7.38 16.98
C THR A 105 2.98 8.43 16.41
N GLU A 106 3.21 8.82 15.18
CA GLU A 106 2.42 9.83 14.49
C GLU A 106 1.96 9.36 13.12
N LEU A 107 0.84 9.92 12.68
CA LEU A 107 0.29 9.76 11.35
C LEU A 107 0.65 10.98 10.53
N VAL A 108 1.26 10.77 9.35
CA VAL A 108 1.61 11.85 8.43
C VAL A 108 1.05 11.58 7.03
N LEU A 109 0.68 12.63 6.34
CA LEU A 109 0.38 12.62 4.91
C LEU A 109 1.54 13.27 4.17
N TYR A 110 2.19 12.51 3.31
CA TYR A 110 3.22 13.00 2.41
C TYR A 110 2.61 13.35 1.05
N ARG A 111 2.94 14.52 0.54
CA ARG A 111 2.55 14.98 -0.80
C ARG A 111 3.79 15.06 -1.69
N ARG A 112 3.84 14.15 -2.66
CA ARG A 112 5.02 13.98 -3.52
C ARG A 112 5.31 15.19 -4.40
N ASN A 113 4.28 15.84 -4.93
CA ASN A 113 4.44 17.04 -5.77
C ASN A 113 5.05 18.23 -5.04
N VAL A 114 4.94 18.27 -3.72
CA VAL A 114 5.50 19.34 -2.87
C VAL A 114 6.76 18.86 -2.13
N GLY A 115 6.96 17.55 -2.00
CA GLY A 115 8.05 16.97 -1.23
C GLY A 115 7.93 17.22 0.28
N ALA A 116 6.70 17.35 0.80
CA ALA A 116 6.45 17.73 2.17
C ALA A 116 5.51 16.77 2.89
N THR A 117 5.74 16.60 4.19
CA THR A 117 4.89 15.85 5.11
C THR A 117 4.02 16.78 5.93
N GLN A 118 2.79 16.37 6.18
CA GLN A 118 1.87 17.02 7.09
C GLN A 118 1.43 16.02 8.14
N ARG A 119 1.56 16.38 9.41
CA ARG A 119 1.03 15.59 10.51
C ARG A 119 -0.49 15.66 10.52
N LEU A 120 -1.13 14.50 10.67
CA LEU A 120 -2.58 14.38 10.83
C LEU A 120 -2.89 14.04 12.30
N PRO A 121 -3.51 14.95 13.06
CA PRO A 121 -3.94 14.64 14.42
C PRO A 121 -5.08 13.63 14.38
N LEU A 122 -5.12 12.75 15.38
CA LEU A 122 -6.25 11.84 15.61
C LEU A 122 -7.18 12.45 16.66
N ASP A 123 -8.47 12.42 16.38
CA ASP A 123 -9.51 12.84 17.32
C ASP A 123 -10.61 11.76 17.39
N PRO A 124 -10.81 11.10 18.54
CA PRO A 124 -10.04 11.26 19.79
C PRO A 124 -8.59 10.78 19.65
N PRO A 125 -7.66 11.26 20.52
CA PRO A 125 -6.26 10.86 20.49
C PRO A 125 -6.06 9.35 20.63
N GLY A 126 -4.99 8.83 20.02
CA GLY A 126 -4.62 7.42 20.09
C GLY A 126 -3.30 7.15 19.38
N VAL A 127 -2.83 5.93 19.44
CA VAL A 127 -1.57 5.48 18.80
C VAL A 127 -1.87 4.83 17.47
N PRO A 128 -1.56 5.46 16.33
CA PRO A 128 -1.76 4.86 15.01
C PRO A 128 -0.83 3.68 14.79
N ARG A 129 -1.29 2.66 14.06
CA ARG A 129 -0.51 1.47 13.79
C ARG A 129 -0.44 1.10 12.32
N ARG A 130 -1.59 1.13 11.63
CA ARG A 130 -1.70 0.81 10.21
C ARG A 130 -2.55 1.83 9.48
N VAL A 131 -2.27 1.99 8.21
CA VAL A 131 -3.00 2.91 7.33
C VAL A 131 -3.42 2.21 6.05
N SER A 132 -4.57 2.64 5.53
CA SER A 132 -5.05 2.28 4.20
C SER A 132 -5.67 3.51 3.55
N LEU A 133 -5.01 4.00 2.52
CA LEU A 133 -5.45 5.15 1.73
C LEU A 133 -6.27 4.66 0.53
N ASP A 134 -7.40 5.27 0.27
CA ASP A 134 -8.18 4.95 -0.92
C ASP A 134 -7.48 5.41 -2.21
N GLY A 135 -7.87 4.83 -3.35
CA GLY A 135 -7.27 5.16 -4.64
C GLY A 135 -7.35 6.65 -4.99
N SER A 136 -8.37 7.35 -4.55
CA SER A 136 -8.50 8.81 -4.78
C SER A 136 -7.58 9.65 -3.90
N GLY A 137 -6.99 9.07 -2.86
CA GLY A 137 -6.18 9.78 -1.87
C GLY A 137 -6.97 10.72 -0.97
N ARG A 138 -8.30 10.52 -0.87
CA ARG A 138 -9.20 11.40 -0.10
C ARG A 138 -9.75 10.79 1.17
N ARG A 139 -9.72 9.47 1.29
CA ARG A 139 -10.21 8.74 2.46
C ARG A 139 -9.09 7.86 2.98
N LEU A 140 -8.90 7.92 4.27
CA LEU A 140 -7.89 7.17 4.97
C LEU A 140 -8.54 6.37 6.09
N ALA A 141 -8.31 5.07 6.11
CA ALA A 141 -8.59 4.22 7.25
C ALA A 141 -7.31 4.08 8.08
N VAL A 142 -7.43 4.27 9.39
CA VAL A 142 -6.31 4.18 10.32
C VAL A 142 -6.66 3.22 11.44
N GLN A 143 -5.84 2.21 11.65
CA GLN A 143 -5.93 1.38 12.84
C GLN A 143 -5.26 2.10 14.00
N VAL A 144 -5.99 2.29 15.09
CA VAL A 144 -5.56 3.08 16.25
C VAL A 144 -5.72 2.26 17.53
N SER A 145 -4.74 2.32 18.41
CA SER A 145 -4.84 1.77 19.75
C SER A 145 -5.24 2.86 20.74
N ARG A 146 -6.30 2.59 21.52
CA ARG A 146 -6.81 3.45 22.60
C ARG A 146 -7.17 2.62 23.81
N ASN A 147 -6.60 2.91 24.95
CA ASN A 147 -6.90 2.21 26.21
C ASN A 147 -6.84 0.68 26.10
N GLY A 148 -5.86 0.15 25.36
CA GLY A 148 -5.71 -1.28 25.14
C GLY A 148 -6.66 -1.90 24.10
N ARG A 149 -7.52 -1.13 23.46
CA ARG A 149 -8.42 -1.55 22.39
C ARG A 149 -7.90 -1.11 21.02
N TRP A 150 -8.22 -1.91 20.00
CA TRP A 150 -8.01 -1.57 18.60
C TRP A 150 -9.29 -1.03 18.00
N ASP A 151 -9.22 0.17 17.46
CA ASP A 151 -10.29 0.85 16.73
C ASP A 151 -9.84 1.14 15.29
N VAL A 152 -10.79 1.48 14.43
CA VAL A 152 -10.52 1.95 13.07
C VAL A 152 -11.18 3.31 12.89
N ASP A 153 -10.37 4.33 12.62
CA ASP A 153 -10.84 5.66 12.27
C ASP A 153 -10.91 5.85 10.76
N LEU A 154 -11.98 6.47 10.29
CA LEU A 154 -12.09 6.93 8.91
C LEU A 154 -11.89 8.44 8.85
N ILE A 155 -10.88 8.88 8.12
CA ILE A 155 -10.50 10.28 7.99
C ILE A 155 -10.75 10.74 6.56
N ARG A 156 -11.47 11.83 6.38
CA ARG A 156 -11.57 12.52 5.10
C ARG A 156 -10.42 13.51 4.96
N LEU A 157 -9.62 13.35 3.91
CA LEU A 157 -8.52 14.25 3.61
C LEU A 157 -9.01 15.37 2.67
N PRO A 158 -8.75 16.63 2.98
CA PRO A 158 -9.15 17.73 2.11
C PRO A 158 -8.39 17.72 0.79
N LEU A 159 -9.03 18.22 -0.28
CA LEU A 159 -8.45 18.33 -1.62
C LEU A 159 -7.33 19.35 -1.68
N SER A 160 -7.45 20.39 -0.89
CA SER A 160 -6.59 21.55 -0.86
C SER A 160 -6.10 21.79 0.56
N LEU A 161 -4.88 21.35 0.80
CA LEU A 161 -4.06 21.97 1.85
C LEU A 161 -2.97 22.80 1.14
N ILE A 162 -3.42 23.64 0.21
CA ILE A 162 -2.66 24.78 -0.22
C ILE A 162 -3.10 25.93 0.68
N HIS A 163 -2.50 25.99 1.86
CA HIS A 163 -2.30 27.27 2.50
C HIS A 163 -0.88 27.23 3.05
N ILE A 164 -0.16 28.00 2.45
CA ILE A 164 1.14 28.63 2.65
C ILE A 164 1.45 28.82 4.11
#